data_6e695186b81accefd4c38ddbf3d747be
#
_entry.id   6e695186b81accefd4c38ddbf3d747be
#
_cell.length_a   1.000
_cell.length_b   1.000
_cell.length_c   1.000
_cell.angle_alpha   90.00
_cell.angle_beta   90.00
_cell.angle_gamma   90.00
#
_symmetry.space_group_name_H-M   'P 1'
#
loop_
_entity.id
_entity.type
_entity.pdbx_description
1 polymer ?
#
loop_
_entity_poly.entity_id
_entity_poly.type
_entity_poly.pdbx_seq_one_letter_code
_entity_poly.pdbx_strand_id
1 'polypeptide(L)'
;MRLRLTVKRHGLPDAPIVWTVESETITISKLLEEVHDAIPIESGDWGFEDYAVELKGANGVNFECLHYQNVGKVFKEDDEIMLVLMNTPKIRQDI
;
A
#
# COMPACT_ATOMS: atom_id res chain seq x y z
N MET A 1 -4.18 9.43 12.52
CA MET A 1 -2.78 9.13 12.12
C MET A 1 -2.58 9.57 10.68
N ARG A 2 -1.50 10.26 10.41
CA ARG A 2 -1.18 10.74 9.07
C ARG A 2 -0.01 9.95 8.53
N LEU A 3 -0.16 9.47 7.32
CA LEU A 3 0.88 8.68 6.66
C LEU A 3 1.28 9.35 5.35
N ARG A 4 2.52 9.16 4.96
CA ARG A 4 3.02 9.65 3.67
C ARG A 4 3.10 8.45 2.75
N LEU A 5 2.21 8.42 1.76
CA LEU A 5 2.12 7.30 0.84
C LEU A 5 2.72 7.67 -0.51
N THR A 6 3.45 6.74 -1.08
CA THR A 6 3.85 6.83 -2.47
C THR A 6 3.20 5.67 -3.18
N VAL A 7 2.28 5.98 -4.08
CA VAL A 7 1.57 4.97 -4.83
C VAL A 7 2.27 4.79 -6.16
N LYS A 8 2.83 3.62 -6.38
CA LYS A 8 3.52 3.30 -7.62
C LYS A 8 2.52 2.67 -8.56
N ARG A 9 2.24 3.36 -9.64
CA ARG A 9 1.21 2.94 -10.57
C ARG A 9 1.84 2.46 -11.86
N HIS A 10 1.24 1.41 -12.40
CA HIS A 10 1.74 0.83 -13.63
C HIS A 10 1.45 1.77 -14.79
N GLY A 11 2.51 2.20 -15.46
CA GLY A 11 2.34 3.06 -16.63
C GLY A 11 1.99 4.50 -16.33
N LEU A 12 1.95 4.87 -15.07
CA LEU A 12 1.65 6.24 -14.66
C LEU A 12 2.72 6.72 -13.69
N PRO A 13 2.86 8.04 -13.54
CA PRO A 13 3.83 8.54 -12.57
C PRO A 13 3.45 8.15 -11.16
N ASP A 14 4.45 8.04 -10.30
CA ASP A 14 4.20 7.79 -8.89
C ASP A 14 3.36 8.91 -8.31
N ALA A 15 2.51 8.55 -7.36
CA ALA A 15 1.63 9.51 -6.72
C ALA A 15 1.98 9.63 -5.24
N PRO A 16 2.77 10.65 -4.86
CA PRO A 16 3.04 10.90 -3.45
C PRO A 16 1.85 11.66 -2.85
N ILE A 17 1.30 11.11 -1.78
CA ILE A 17 0.14 11.73 -1.14
C ILE A 17 0.28 11.64 0.36
N VAL A 18 -0.43 12.53 1.04
CA VAL A 18 -0.59 12.46 2.48
C VAL A 18 -1.94 11.84 2.74
N TRP A 19 -1.97 10.78 3.54
CA TRP A 19 -3.20 10.05 3.80
C TRP A 19 -3.49 10.06 5.28
N THR A 20 -4.69 10.46 5.65
CA THR A 20 -5.13 10.46 7.03
C THR A 20 -5.93 9.21 7.31
N VAL A 21 -5.47 8.43 8.27
CA VAL A 21 -6.16 7.23 8.72
C VAL A 21 -7.01 7.61 9.91
N GLU A 22 -8.32 7.46 9.78
CA GLU A 22 -9.21 7.89 10.84
C GLU A 22 -9.37 6.85 11.92
N SER A 23 -9.22 5.58 11.57
CA SER A 23 -9.31 4.51 12.56
C SER A 23 -8.10 3.63 12.43
N GLU A 24 -7.31 3.57 13.50
CA GLU A 24 -6.09 2.78 13.49
C GLU A 24 -6.35 1.28 13.68
N THR A 25 -7.61 0.92 13.87
CA THR A 25 -7.95 -0.49 14.04
C THR A 25 -8.21 -1.20 12.72
N ILE A 26 -8.22 -0.47 11.61
CA ILE A 26 -8.43 -1.11 10.32
C ILE A 26 -7.19 -1.91 9.93
N THR A 27 -7.40 -2.88 9.06
CA THR A 27 -6.30 -3.67 8.54
C THR A 27 -5.63 -2.95 7.38
N ILE A 28 -4.44 -3.42 7.03
CA ILE A 28 -3.75 -2.90 5.87
C ILE A 28 -4.55 -3.17 4.60
N SER A 29 -5.23 -4.32 4.55
CA SER A 29 -6.11 -4.62 3.43
C SER A 29 -7.19 -3.57 3.29
N LYS A 30 -7.78 -3.14 4.41
CA LYS A 30 -8.81 -2.11 4.37
C LYS A 30 -8.24 -0.77 3.96
N LEU A 31 -7.04 -0.46 4.42
CA LEU A 31 -6.36 0.77 3.99
C LEU A 31 -6.16 0.78 2.48
N LEU A 32 -5.72 -0.34 1.92
CA LEU A 32 -5.53 -0.44 0.48
C LEU A 32 -6.84 -0.22 -0.26
N GLU A 33 -7.92 -0.79 0.27
CA GLU A 33 -9.22 -0.64 -0.35
C GLU A 33 -9.64 0.82 -0.38
N GLU A 34 -9.43 1.53 0.72
CA GLU A 34 -9.80 2.94 0.79
C GLU A 34 -8.97 3.80 -0.15
N VAL A 35 -7.69 3.52 -0.23
CA VAL A 35 -6.81 4.27 -1.14
C VAL A 35 -7.21 3.97 -2.58
N HIS A 36 -7.52 2.73 -2.87
CA HIS A 36 -7.91 2.33 -4.23
C HIS A 36 -9.21 3.04 -4.64
N ASP A 37 -10.13 3.22 -3.70
CA ASP A 37 -11.38 3.90 -4.00
C ASP A 37 -11.19 5.38 -4.25
N ALA A 38 -10.24 5.99 -3.56
CA ALA A 38 -10.02 7.42 -3.65
C ALA A 38 -9.14 7.81 -4.83
N ILE A 39 -8.21 6.95 -5.19
CA ILE A 39 -7.22 7.25 -6.22
C ILE A 39 -7.27 6.14 -7.26
N PRO A 40 -7.45 6.48 -8.53
CA PRO A 40 -7.42 5.45 -9.55
C PRO A 40 -6.00 4.87 -9.65
N ILE A 41 -5.77 3.79 -8.93
CA ILE A 41 -4.45 3.20 -8.89
C ILE A 41 -4.18 2.44 -10.17
N GLU A 42 -5.14 1.67 -10.57
CA GLU A 42 -4.94 0.82 -11.73
C GLU A 42 -6.27 0.53 -12.37
N SER A 43 -6.23 0.06 -13.56
CA SER A 43 -7.44 -0.29 -14.26
C SER A 43 -7.35 -1.74 -14.68
N GLY A 44 -8.45 -2.24 -15.23
CA GLY A 44 -8.45 -3.55 -15.79
C GLY A 44 -8.44 -4.61 -14.73
N ASP A 45 -7.49 -5.49 -14.82
CA ASP A 45 -7.53 -6.73 -14.05
C ASP A 45 -6.85 -6.66 -12.70
N TRP A 46 -6.31 -5.50 -12.34
CA TRP A 46 -5.57 -5.38 -11.08
C TRP A 46 -6.50 -4.98 -9.95
N GLY A 47 -6.42 -5.69 -8.85
CA GLY A 47 -7.15 -5.34 -7.66
C GLY A 47 -6.21 -4.86 -6.57
N PHE A 48 -6.77 -4.39 -5.46
CA PHE A 48 -5.93 -3.87 -4.39
C PHE A 48 -5.08 -4.98 -3.75
N GLU A 49 -5.53 -6.22 -3.83
CA GLU A 49 -4.74 -7.30 -3.26
C GLU A 49 -3.50 -7.62 -4.07
N ASP A 50 -3.39 -7.04 -5.26
CA ASP A 50 -2.20 -7.22 -6.06
C ASP A 50 -1.11 -6.22 -5.70
N TYR A 51 -1.34 -5.38 -4.72
CA TYR A 51 -0.35 -4.41 -4.28
C TYR A 51 0.35 -4.88 -3.03
N ALA A 52 1.63 -4.62 -2.96
CA ALA A 52 2.40 -4.82 -1.76
C ALA A 52 2.51 -3.49 -1.02
N VAL A 53 2.43 -3.55 0.29
CA VAL A 53 2.58 -2.38 1.14
C VAL A 53 3.91 -2.51 1.84
N GLU A 54 4.77 -1.50 1.67
CA GLU A 54 6.12 -1.54 2.22
C GLU A 54 6.35 -0.33 3.11
N LEU A 55 6.87 -0.59 4.29
CA LEU A 55 7.30 0.45 5.22
C LEU A 55 8.76 0.74 4.97
N LYS A 56 9.08 2.00 4.73
CA LYS A 56 10.46 2.39 4.45
C LYS A 56 11.28 2.36 5.72
N GLY A 57 12.36 1.62 5.67
CA GLY A 57 13.27 1.53 6.78
C GLY A 57 14.39 2.56 6.70
N ALA A 58 15.08 2.74 7.82
CA ALA A 58 16.07 3.79 7.95
C ALA A 58 17.30 3.58 7.06
N ASN A 59 17.61 2.35 6.74
CA ASN A 59 18.83 2.05 5.98
C ASN A 59 18.55 1.70 4.53
N GLY A 60 17.41 2.15 4.02
CA GLY A 60 17.06 1.86 2.64
C GLY A 60 16.44 0.49 2.45
N VAL A 61 16.28 -0.27 3.52
CA VAL A 61 15.61 -1.56 3.45
C VAL A 61 14.14 -1.33 3.73
N ASN A 62 13.30 -1.80 2.81
CA ASN A 62 11.86 -1.68 3.01
C ASN A 62 11.32 -2.98 3.57
N PHE A 63 10.36 -2.86 4.47
CA PHE A 63 9.74 -4.02 5.11
C PHE A 63 8.33 -4.19 4.59
N GLU A 64 8.04 -5.36 4.07
CA GLU A 64 6.70 -5.62 3.58
C GLU A 64 5.75 -5.82 4.74
N CYS A 65 4.58 -5.19 4.65
CA CYS A 65 3.56 -5.27 5.68
C CYS A 65 2.46 -6.21 5.21
N LEU A 66 2.04 -7.09 6.10
CA LEU A 66 1.06 -8.09 5.74
C LEU A 66 -0.34 -7.51 5.80
N HIS A 67 -1.18 -7.92 4.87
CA HIS A 67 -2.48 -7.29 4.68
C HIS A 67 -3.43 -7.44 5.86
N TYR A 68 -3.24 -8.46 6.68
CA TYR A 68 -4.14 -8.68 7.81
C TYR A 68 -3.74 -7.90 9.06
N GLN A 69 -2.60 -7.23 9.04
CA GLN A 69 -2.12 -6.51 10.22
C GLN A 69 -2.88 -5.22 10.40
N ASN A 70 -2.99 -4.77 11.65
CA ASN A 70 -3.64 -3.52 11.95
C ASN A 70 -2.71 -2.35 11.63
N VAL A 71 -3.29 -1.32 11.02
CA VAL A 71 -2.53 -0.13 10.66
C VAL A 71 -1.87 0.50 11.87
N GLY A 72 -2.61 0.64 12.96
CA GLY A 72 -2.07 1.30 14.15
C GLY A 72 -0.99 0.53 14.87
N LYS A 73 -0.86 -0.76 14.55
CA LYS A 73 0.19 -1.56 15.18
C LYS A 73 1.44 -1.66 14.33
N VAL A 74 1.33 -1.33 13.06
CA VAL A 74 2.45 -1.45 12.13
C VAL A 74 3.05 -0.09 11.83
N PHE A 75 2.23 0.94 11.72
CA PHE A 75 2.67 2.27 11.32
C PHE A 75 2.54 3.24 12.48
N LYS A 76 3.30 4.31 12.38
CA LYS A 76 3.18 5.41 13.30
C LYS A 76 3.09 6.71 12.53
N GLU A 77 2.83 7.79 13.22
CA GLU A 77 2.61 9.10 12.62
C GLU A 77 3.73 9.46 11.65
N ASP A 78 3.34 9.88 10.46
CA ASP A 78 4.25 10.35 9.43
C ASP A 78 5.19 9.28 8.86
N ASP A 79 4.90 8.02 9.07
CA ASP A 79 5.66 6.97 8.42
C ASP A 79 5.54 7.08 6.91
N GLU A 80 6.61 6.74 6.21
CA GLU A 80 6.63 6.69 4.76
C GLU A 80 6.35 5.28 4.30
N ILE A 81 5.35 5.14 3.45
CA ILE A 81 4.85 3.85 3.02
C ILE A 81 4.76 3.85 1.51
N MET A 82 5.16 2.76 0.90
CA MET A 82 5.06 2.58 -0.54
C MET A 82 4.03 1.53 -0.86
N LEU A 83 3.12 1.85 -1.76
CA LEU A 83 2.17 0.90 -2.32
C LEU A 83 2.68 0.51 -3.70
N VAL A 84 3.12 -0.72 -3.83
CA VAL A 84 3.81 -1.18 -5.03
C VAL A 84 3.01 -2.30 -5.67
N LEU A 85 2.72 -2.14 -6.96
CA LEU A 85 2.07 -3.20 -7.70
C LEU A 85 3.04 -4.36 -7.86
N MET A 86 2.60 -5.54 -7.48
CA MET A 86 3.44 -6.71 -7.63
C MET A 86 3.64 -7.03 -9.10
N ASN A 87 4.88 -7.35 -9.43
CA ASN A 87 5.26 -7.48 -10.83
C ASN A 87 4.53 -8.58 -11.55
N THR A 88 4.40 -9.71 -10.89
CA THR A 88 3.86 -10.88 -11.57
C THR A 88 2.88 -11.59 -10.69
N PRO A 89 1.83 -10.89 -10.28
CA PRO A 89 0.88 -11.51 -9.35
C PRO A 89 0.20 -12.73 -9.94
N LYS A 90 0.06 -12.76 -11.25
CA LYS A 90 -0.65 -13.86 -11.86
C LYS A 90 0.20 -15.09 -12.04
N ILE A 91 1.49 -14.91 -11.99
CA ILE A 91 2.40 -16.01 -12.28
C ILE A 91 2.32 -17.10 -11.25
N ARG A 92 2.10 -16.72 -10.03
CA ARG A 92 2.11 -17.68 -8.95
C ARG A 92 1.01 -18.72 -9.09
N GLN A 93 0.07 -18.47 -9.95
CA GLN A 93 -0.98 -19.43 -10.15
C GLN A 93 -0.54 -20.63 -10.95
N ASP A 94 0.57 -20.50 -11.57
CA ASP A 94 1.06 -21.57 -12.41
C ASP A 94 1.54 -22.75 -11.64
N ILE A 95 1.56 -22.63 -10.40
CA ILE A 95 2.06 -23.67 -9.55
C ILE A 95 1.09 -24.80 -9.40
#